data_ca1d6778c64b5f1152c68b59b3d5069d
#
_entry.id   ca1d6778c64b5f1152c68b59b3d5069d
#
_cell.length_a   1.000
_cell.length_b   1.000
_cell.length_c   1.000
_cell.angle_alpha   90.00
_cell.angle_beta   90.00
_cell.angle_gamma   90.00
#
_symmetry.space_group_name_H-M   'P 1'
#
loop_
_entity.id
_entity.type
_entity.pdbx_description
1 polymer ?
#
loop_
_entity_poly.entity_id
_entity_poly.type
_entity_poly.pdbx_seq_one_letter_code
_entity_poly.pdbx_strand_id
1 'polypeptide(L)'
;MKKKVLLAIDLEAPASWAASYAVQLAARLELSLVLMAILAAPRLRPAAEKKALSMAGLREEQRLWLGKIRERCQQEGVEVEIFISAGSFCEEVLRFAKAQSALQFIIMGFPGDYQAGGLECSQSALQSLRRQLEGEILLVRGQGKVVRLTDNSGQRQGREN
;
A
#
# COMPACT_ATOMS: atom_id res chain seq x y z
N MET A 1 -1.84 -15.91 16.30
CA MET A 1 -1.02 -14.97 15.54
C MET A 1 -1.81 -13.71 15.23
N LYS A 2 -1.22 -12.58 15.48
CA LYS A 2 -1.92 -11.32 15.26
C LYS A 2 -2.02 -11.04 13.78
N LYS A 3 -3.20 -10.65 13.34
CA LYS A 3 -3.42 -10.36 11.94
C LYS A 3 -2.94 -8.96 11.60
N LYS A 4 -2.70 -8.72 10.32
CA LYS A 4 -2.03 -7.52 9.86
C LYS A 4 -2.80 -6.82 8.76
N VAL A 5 -2.58 -5.51 8.70
CA VAL A 5 -2.98 -4.68 7.57
C VAL A 5 -1.71 -4.29 6.83
N LEU A 6 -1.70 -4.51 5.53
CA LEU A 6 -0.60 -4.03 4.70
C LEU A 6 -1.03 -2.75 4.03
N LEU A 7 -0.26 -1.69 4.22
CA LEU A 7 -0.50 -0.42 3.57
C LEU A 7 0.62 -0.17 2.58
N ALA A 8 0.29 -0.08 1.31
CA ALA A 8 1.27 0.15 0.25
C ALA A 8 1.14 1.59 -0.23
N ILE A 9 2.24 2.32 -0.17
CA ILE A 9 2.26 3.75 -0.48
C ILE A 9 3.36 4.03 -1.48
N ASP A 10 3.03 4.84 -2.49
CA ASP A 10 4.02 5.36 -3.42
C ASP A 10 4.66 6.59 -2.78
N LEU A 11 5.94 6.49 -2.46
CA LEU A 11 6.62 7.58 -1.76
C LEU A 11 6.81 8.83 -2.61
N GLU A 12 6.68 8.71 -3.93
CA GLU A 12 6.77 9.90 -4.76
C GLU A 12 5.51 10.76 -4.65
N ALA A 13 4.41 10.15 -4.28
CA ALA A 13 3.15 10.87 -4.10
C ALA A 13 2.37 10.18 -2.99
N PRO A 14 2.79 10.36 -1.73
CA PRO A 14 2.17 9.61 -0.64
C PRO A 14 0.73 10.02 -0.42
N ALA A 15 -0.12 9.02 -0.29
CA ALA A 15 -1.54 9.23 -0.10
C ALA A 15 -1.83 9.24 1.40
N SER A 16 -1.91 10.44 1.97
CA SER A 16 -2.11 10.58 3.40
C SER A 16 -3.46 10.05 3.86
N TRP A 17 -4.48 10.17 3.00
CA TRP A 17 -5.79 9.64 3.36
C TRP A 17 -5.78 8.12 3.47
N ALA A 18 -4.99 7.45 2.62
CA ALA A 18 -4.88 6.00 2.72
C ALA A 18 -4.18 5.62 4.02
N ALA A 19 -3.15 6.37 4.39
CA ALA A 19 -2.46 6.10 5.64
C ALA A 19 -3.37 6.31 6.83
N SER A 20 -4.14 7.39 6.83
CA SER A 20 -5.09 7.63 7.91
C SER A 20 -6.12 6.51 8.01
N TYR A 21 -6.62 6.08 6.87
CA TYR A 21 -7.60 5.01 6.85
C TYR A 21 -7.01 3.71 7.42
N ALA A 22 -5.78 3.39 7.01
CA ALA A 22 -5.16 2.15 7.46
C ALA A 22 -4.88 2.16 8.95
N VAL A 23 -4.41 3.29 9.47
CA VAL A 23 -4.14 3.39 10.90
C VAL A 23 -5.43 3.22 11.69
N GLN A 24 -6.50 3.88 11.26
CA GLN A 24 -7.76 3.78 11.97
C GLN A 24 -8.33 2.36 11.89
N LEU A 25 -8.23 1.74 10.73
CA LEU A 25 -8.71 0.37 10.59
C LEU A 25 -7.94 -0.57 11.51
N ALA A 26 -6.62 -0.43 11.53
CA ALA A 26 -5.81 -1.27 12.39
C ALA A 26 -6.15 -1.07 13.87
N ALA A 27 -6.37 0.18 14.25
CA ALA A 27 -6.69 0.48 15.64
C ALA A 27 -8.03 -0.14 16.03
N ARG A 28 -9.03 0.01 15.17
CA ARG A 28 -10.36 -0.50 15.49
C ARG A 28 -10.41 -2.00 15.56
N LEU A 29 -9.70 -2.68 14.68
CA LEU A 29 -9.75 -4.12 14.61
C LEU A 29 -8.59 -4.79 15.36
N GLU A 30 -7.77 -3.98 16.03
CA GLU A 30 -6.65 -4.49 16.82
C GLU A 30 -5.70 -5.31 15.97
N LEU A 31 -5.34 -4.74 14.81
CA LEU A 31 -4.40 -5.37 13.89
C LEU A 31 -3.07 -4.64 13.94
N SER A 32 -2.01 -5.35 13.54
CA SER A 32 -0.73 -4.71 13.32
C SER A 32 -0.70 -4.08 11.94
N LEU A 33 0.10 -3.05 11.78
CA LEU A 33 0.21 -2.37 10.49
C LEU A 33 1.60 -2.62 9.91
N VAL A 34 1.62 -3.05 8.65
CA VAL A 34 2.85 -3.15 7.89
C VAL A 34 2.77 -2.08 6.81
N LEU A 35 3.68 -1.12 6.88
CA LEU A 35 3.71 -0.04 5.91
C LEU A 35 4.81 -0.32 4.90
N MET A 36 4.41 -0.48 3.67
CA MET A 36 5.34 -0.72 2.57
C MET A 36 5.46 0.56 1.77
N ALA A 37 6.61 1.21 1.88
CA ALA A 37 6.87 2.47 1.20
C ALA A 37 7.65 2.17 -0.06
N ILE A 38 7.07 2.47 -1.20
CA ILE A 38 7.63 2.07 -2.48
C ILE A 38 8.13 3.28 -3.24
N LEU A 39 9.39 3.23 -3.65
CA LEU A 39 9.96 4.21 -4.54
C LEU A 39 9.89 3.66 -5.95
N ALA A 40 9.19 4.38 -6.82
CA ALA A 40 9.14 3.97 -8.22
C ALA A 40 10.51 4.22 -8.82
N ALA A 41 11.30 3.17 -8.94
CA ALA A 41 12.65 3.31 -9.43
C ALA A 41 12.63 3.68 -10.91
N PRO A 42 13.40 4.66 -11.32
CA PRO A 42 13.54 4.94 -12.74
C PRO A 42 14.05 3.69 -13.47
N ARG A 43 13.60 3.52 -14.69
CA ARG A 43 13.97 2.33 -15.44
C ARG A 43 15.47 2.21 -15.61
N LEU A 44 16.16 3.33 -15.67
CA LEU A 44 17.58 3.32 -15.90
C LEU A 44 18.39 3.24 -14.63
N ARG A 45 17.76 3.17 -13.49
CA ARG A 45 18.49 3.12 -12.24
C ARG A 45 19.23 1.78 -12.13
N PRO A 46 20.52 1.82 -11.83
CA PRO A 46 21.28 0.57 -11.71
C PRO A 46 20.75 -0.29 -10.57
N ALA A 47 20.88 -1.61 -10.75
CA ALA A 47 20.41 -2.52 -9.71
C ALA A 47 21.15 -2.32 -8.40
N ALA A 48 22.41 -1.88 -8.47
CA ALA A 48 23.18 -1.68 -7.24
C ALA A 48 22.58 -0.62 -6.34
N GLU A 49 21.88 0.35 -6.90
CA GLU A 49 21.28 1.40 -6.08
C GLU A 49 20.12 0.89 -5.27
N LYS A 50 19.52 -0.21 -5.68
CA LYS A 50 18.40 -0.77 -4.91
C LYS A 50 18.85 -1.32 -3.57
N LYS A 51 20.11 -1.66 -3.45
CA LYS A 51 20.59 -2.23 -2.20
C LYS A 51 20.71 -1.20 -1.08
N ALA A 52 20.70 0.07 -1.43
CA ALA A 52 20.89 1.12 -0.44
C ALA A 52 19.56 1.63 0.10
N LEU A 53 18.47 0.92 -0.13
CA LEU A 53 17.17 1.39 0.29
C LEU A 53 17.01 1.23 1.78
N SER A 54 17.03 2.35 2.48
CA SER A 54 16.81 2.42 3.90
C SER A 54 16.29 3.82 4.18
N MET A 55 15.90 4.04 5.43
CA MET A 55 15.45 5.37 5.80
C MET A 55 16.48 6.43 5.48
N ALA A 56 17.75 6.11 5.63
CA ALA A 56 18.80 7.08 5.38
C ALA A 56 18.90 7.47 3.90
N GLY A 57 18.44 6.62 3.00
CA GLY A 57 18.51 6.92 1.58
C GLY A 57 17.33 7.71 1.05
N LEU A 58 16.37 8.05 1.88
CA LEU A 58 15.20 8.79 1.45
C LEU A 58 15.45 10.29 1.55
N ARG A 59 14.66 11.04 0.78
CA ARG A 59 14.66 12.49 0.95
C ARG A 59 14.09 12.83 2.32
N GLU A 60 14.48 13.98 2.83
CA GLU A 60 14.06 14.37 4.16
C GLU A 60 12.54 14.43 4.29
N GLU A 61 11.87 14.96 3.28
CA GLU A 61 10.41 15.06 3.34
C GLU A 61 9.77 13.69 3.39
N GLN A 62 10.38 12.70 2.73
CA GLN A 62 9.87 11.34 2.76
C GLN A 62 10.05 10.72 4.14
N ARG A 63 11.24 10.95 4.74
CA ARG A 63 11.47 10.45 6.09
C ARG A 63 10.52 11.07 7.08
N LEU A 64 10.27 12.37 6.93
CA LEU A 64 9.36 13.06 7.84
C LEU A 64 7.94 12.51 7.71
N TRP A 65 7.53 12.25 6.47
CA TRP A 65 6.19 11.70 6.27
C TRP A 65 6.04 10.34 6.94
N LEU A 66 7.02 9.47 6.78
CA LEU A 66 6.98 8.17 7.41
C LEU A 66 7.04 8.28 8.93
N GLY A 67 7.82 9.23 9.43
CA GLY A 67 7.88 9.45 10.86
C GLY A 67 6.55 9.87 11.45
N LYS A 68 5.81 10.70 10.73
CA LYS A 68 4.49 11.12 11.19
C LYS A 68 3.53 9.95 11.26
N ILE A 69 3.63 9.04 10.30
CA ILE A 69 2.76 7.86 10.33
C ILE A 69 3.12 6.97 11.52
N ARG A 70 4.41 6.79 11.76
CA ARG A 70 4.84 5.99 12.91
C ARG A 70 4.36 6.61 14.21
N GLU A 71 4.47 7.92 14.32
CA GLU A 71 4.03 8.63 15.51
C GLU A 71 2.53 8.47 15.71
N ARG A 72 1.77 8.57 14.63
CA ARG A 72 0.34 8.40 14.71
C ARG A 72 -0.04 6.99 15.14
N CYS A 73 0.69 5.99 14.65
CA CYS A 73 0.44 4.62 15.10
C CYS A 73 0.69 4.48 16.58
N GLN A 74 1.74 5.11 17.09
CA GLN A 74 2.01 5.07 18.51
C GLN A 74 0.89 5.69 19.32
N GLN A 75 0.35 6.80 18.84
CA GLN A 75 -0.75 7.46 19.51
C GLN A 75 -2.00 6.60 19.53
N GLU A 76 -2.21 5.81 18.50
CA GLU A 76 -3.39 4.97 18.40
C GLU A 76 -3.17 3.58 18.98
N GLY A 77 -1.98 3.29 19.46
CA GLY A 77 -1.69 1.97 20.02
C GLY A 77 -1.52 0.89 18.96
N VAL A 78 -1.12 1.26 17.74
CA VAL A 78 -0.97 0.34 16.64
C VAL A 78 0.51 0.01 16.47
N GLU A 79 0.83 -1.28 16.46
CA GLU A 79 2.18 -1.71 16.14
C GLU A 79 2.41 -1.53 14.65
N VAL A 80 3.56 -0.96 14.29
CA VAL A 80 3.85 -0.70 12.90
C VAL A 80 5.25 -1.12 12.55
N GLU A 81 5.40 -1.74 11.38
CA GLU A 81 6.69 -2.01 10.77
C GLU A 81 6.72 -1.31 9.43
N ILE A 82 7.87 -0.70 9.11
CA ILE A 82 8.01 0.04 7.86
C ILE A 82 9.08 -0.62 7.02
N PHE A 83 8.72 -0.94 5.79
CA PHE A 83 9.63 -1.52 4.80
C PHE A 83 9.71 -0.59 3.61
N ILE A 84 10.93 -0.43 3.08
CA ILE A 84 11.18 0.45 1.95
C ILE A 84 11.62 -0.40 0.79
N SER A 85 11.00 -0.18 -0.36
CA SER A 85 11.25 -0.99 -1.54
C SER A 85 11.32 -0.08 -2.76
N ALA A 86 11.96 -0.54 -3.82
CA ALA A 86 12.00 0.19 -5.07
C ALA A 86 11.62 -0.74 -6.21
N GLY A 87 10.86 -0.21 -7.15
CA GLY A 87 10.45 -0.97 -8.30
C GLY A 87 9.06 -0.61 -8.76
N SER A 88 8.48 -1.47 -9.56
CA SER A 88 7.12 -1.30 -10.02
C SER A 88 6.16 -1.49 -8.85
N PHE A 89 5.24 -0.54 -8.69
CA PHE A 89 4.37 -0.52 -7.52
C PHE A 89 3.61 -1.84 -7.36
N CYS A 90 2.90 -2.26 -8.38
CA CYS A 90 2.08 -3.46 -8.29
C CYS A 90 2.90 -4.72 -8.07
N GLU A 91 4.04 -4.80 -8.76
CA GLU A 91 4.87 -5.98 -8.62
C GLU A 91 5.48 -6.07 -7.24
N GLU A 92 5.88 -4.93 -6.68
CA GLU A 92 6.46 -4.94 -5.34
C GLU A 92 5.42 -5.31 -4.30
N VAL A 93 4.20 -4.81 -4.47
CA VAL A 93 3.13 -5.16 -3.55
C VAL A 93 2.85 -6.66 -3.59
N LEU A 94 2.76 -7.21 -4.79
CA LEU A 94 2.48 -8.63 -4.93
C LEU A 94 3.58 -9.47 -4.30
N ARG A 95 4.82 -9.15 -4.61
CA ARG A 95 5.94 -9.94 -4.09
C ARG A 95 5.99 -9.88 -2.57
N PHE A 96 5.84 -8.68 -2.03
CA PHE A 96 5.93 -8.53 -0.59
C PHE A 96 4.76 -9.21 0.11
N ALA A 97 3.56 -9.01 -0.41
CA ALA A 97 2.37 -9.56 0.23
C ALA A 97 2.37 -11.08 0.24
N LYS A 98 2.90 -11.69 -0.83
CA LYS A 98 2.96 -13.15 -0.86
C LYS A 98 3.89 -13.72 0.18
N ALA A 99 4.86 -12.92 0.61
CA ALA A 99 5.80 -13.38 1.64
C ALA A 99 5.27 -13.16 3.05
N GLN A 100 4.16 -12.47 3.20
CA GLN A 100 3.59 -12.21 4.51
C GLN A 100 2.54 -13.24 4.85
N SER A 101 2.41 -13.51 6.14
CA SER A 101 1.33 -14.35 6.62
C SER A 101 0.34 -13.49 7.39
N ALA A 102 -0.87 -13.99 7.53
CA ALA A 102 -1.89 -13.36 8.37
C ALA A 102 -2.30 -11.96 7.91
N LEU A 103 -2.19 -11.68 6.62
CA LEU A 103 -2.71 -10.43 6.09
C LEU A 103 -4.23 -10.50 6.01
N GLN A 104 -4.90 -9.56 6.66
CA GLN A 104 -6.35 -9.49 6.58
C GLN A 104 -6.79 -8.44 5.57
N PHE A 105 -6.07 -7.33 5.49
CA PHE A 105 -6.38 -6.27 4.55
C PHE A 105 -5.10 -5.81 3.86
N ILE A 106 -5.26 -5.47 2.59
CA ILE A 106 -4.19 -4.86 1.81
C ILE A 106 -4.76 -3.55 1.28
N ILE A 107 -4.19 -2.45 1.75
CA ILE A 107 -4.68 -1.12 1.41
C ILE A 107 -3.68 -0.46 0.49
N MET A 108 -4.15 -0.01 -0.67
CA MET A 108 -3.32 0.69 -1.63
C MET A 108 -3.87 2.08 -1.81
N GLY A 109 -3.01 3.07 -1.61
CA GLY A 109 -3.41 4.45 -1.73
C GLY A 109 -3.02 5.03 -3.07
N PHE A 110 -3.95 5.71 -3.70
CA PHE A 110 -3.73 6.33 -4.99
C PHE A 110 -3.94 7.83 -4.86
N PRO A 111 -2.97 8.63 -5.28
CA PRO A 111 -3.13 10.08 -5.20
C PRO A 111 -4.16 10.55 -6.23
N GLY A 112 -5.07 11.39 -5.78
CA GLY A 112 -6.03 12.03 -6.65
C GLY A 112 -6.76 11.05 -7.55
N ASP A 113 -6.76 11.36 -8.82
CA ASP A 113 -7.39 10.54 -9.85
C ASP A 113 -6.35 9.58 -10.39
N TYR A 114 -6.40 8.34 -9.92
CA TYR A 114 -5.39 7.37 -10.32
C TYR A 114 -5.47 7.01 -11.81
N GLN A 115 -6.55 7.36 -12.47
CA GLN A 115 -6.62 7.13 -13.92
C GLN A 115 -5.65 7.99 -14.69
N ALA A 116 -5.12 8.99 -14.07
CA ALA A 116 -4.16 9.85 -14.73
C ALA A 116 -2.81 9.19 -14.95
N GLY A 117 -2.69 7.92 -14.64
CA GLY A 117 -1.48 7.20 -14.93
C GLY A 117 -0.37 7.38 -13.93
N GLY A 118 -0.70 7.91 -12.78
CA GLY A 118 0.31 8.08 -11.76
C GLY A 118 0.78 6.78 -11.14
N LEU A 119 0.04 5.71 -11.34
CA LEU A 119 0.39 4.43 -10.76
C LEU A 119 0.57 3.40 -11.84
N GLU A 120 1.50 2.50 -11.59
CA GLU A 120 1.78 1.43 -12.54
C GLU A 120 0.98 0.20 -12.20
N CYS A 121 -0.32 0.39 -12.03
CA CYS A 121 -1.23 -0.71 -11.78
C CYS A 121 -2.34 -0.66 -12.81
N SER A 122 -2.23 -1.50 -13.81
CA SER A 122 -3.29 -1.64 -14.77
C SER A 122 -4.44 -2.43 -14.15
N GLN A 123 -5.57 -2.42 -14.84
CA GLN A 123 -6.70 -3.18 -14.37
C GLN A 123 -6.37 -4.67 -14.27
N SER A 124 -5.64 -5.18 -15.26
CA SER A 124 -5.29 -6.59 -15.22
C SER A 124 -4.31 -6.90 -14.11
N ALA A 125 -3.41 -5.97 -13.80
CA ALA A 125 -2.49 -6.17 -12.67
C ALA A 125 -3.25 -6.22 -11.36
N LEU A 126 -4.24 -5.36 -11.20
CA LEU A 126 -5.05 -5.38 -9.98
C LEU A 126 -5.83 -6.68 -9.84
N GLN A 127 -6.36 -7.18 -10.95
CA GLN A 127 -7.06 -8.45 -10.90
C GLN A 127 -6.13 -9.60 -10.58
N SER A 128 -4.89 -9.52 -11.07
CA SER A 128 -3.90 -10.52 -10.75
C SER A 128 -3.59 -10.52 -9.26
N LEU A 129 -3.47 -9.33 -8.67
CA LEU A 129 -3.27 -9.23 -7.23
C LEU A 129 -4.43 -9.90 -6.49
N ARG A 130 -5.64 -9.60 -6.92
CA ARG A 130 -6.82 -10.14 -6.23
C ARG A 130 -6.84 -11.65 -6.26
N ARG A 131 -6.44 -12.25 -7.38
CA ARG A 131 -6.45 -13.70 -7.50
C ARG A 131 -5.35 -14.37 -6.70
N GLN A 132 -4.22 -13.71 -6.53
CA GLN A 132 -3.05 -14.35 -5.93
C GLN A 132 -2.90 -14.10 -4.45
N LEU A 133 -3.61 -13.13 -3.91
CA LEU A 133 -3.45 -12.77 -2.50
C LEU A 133 -4.69 -13.11 -1.71
N GLU A 134 -4.46 -13.55 -0.49
CA GLU A 134 -5.54 -13.67 0.48
C GLU A 134 -5.74 -12.33 1.15
N GLY A 135 -6.87 -12.16 1.79
CA GLY A 135 -7.17 -10.89 2.39
C GLY A 135 -7.89 -9.98 1.42
N GLU A 136 -8.53 -8.97 1.97
CA GLU A 136 -9.29 -8.03 1.16
C GLU A 136 -8.38 -6.92 0.68
N ILE A 137 -8.52 -6.56 -0.57
CA ILE A 137 -7.75 -5.47 -1.16
C ILE A 137 -8.65 -4.25 -1.26
N LEU A 138 -8.22 -3.16 -0.61
CA LEU A 138 -8.97 -1.92 -0.59
C LEU A 138 -8.15 -0.85 -1.28
N LEU A 139 -8.79 -0.15 -2.21
CA LEU A 139 -8.16 0.95 -2.92
C LEU A 139 -8.70 2.25 -2.34
N VAL A 140 -7.80 3.09 -1.84
CA VAL A 140 -8.20 4.35 -1.24
C VAL A 140 -7.77 5.47 -2.15
N ARG A 141 -8.75 6.18 -2.68
CA ARG A 141 -8.51 7.29 -3.59
C ARG A 141 -8.55 8.60 -2.84
N GLY A 142 -8.30 9.66 -3.57
CA GLY A 142 -8.34 10.99 -2.99
C GLY A 142 -9.65 11.25 -2.28
N GLN A 143 -9.58 12.06 -1.24
CA GLN A 143 -10.73 12.40 -0.41
C GLN A 143 -11.26 11.21 0.37
N GLY A 144 -10.43 10.16 0.51
CA GLY A 144 -10.81 9.05 1.37
C GLY A 144 -11.81 8.08 0.80
N LYS A 145 -12.04 8.12 -0.49
CA LYS A 145 -12.98 7.20 -1.10
C LYS A 145 -12.37 5.80 -1.17
N VAL A 146 -13.05 4.83 -0.59
CA VAL A 146 -12.55 3.47 -0.49
C VAL A 146 -13.33 2.55 -1.40
N VAL A 147 -12.60 1.78 -2.19
CA VAL A 147 -13.20 0.83 -3.12
C VAL A 147 -12.61 -0.54 -2.84
N ARG A 148 -13.47 -1.53 -2.60
CA ARG A 148 -13.01 -2.89 -2.44
C ARG A 148 -12.75 -3.50 -3.80
N LEU A 149 -11.60 -4.14 -3.93
CA LEU A 149 -11.26 -4.81 -5.18
C LEU A 149 -11.89 -6.19 -5.17
N THR A 150 -12.78 -6.45 -6.14
CA THR A 150 -13.42 -7.74 -6.28
C THR A 150 -12.98 -8.39 -7.57
N ASP A 151 -13.24 -9.69 -7.69
CA ASP A 151 -12.90 -10.36 -8.93
C ASP A 151 -13.88 -9.95 -10.02
N ASN A 152 -13.59 -10.37 -11.26
CA ASN A 152 -14.39 -9.95 -12.39
C ASN A 152 -15.84 -10.40 -12.30
N SER A 153 -16.06 -11.60 -11.78
CA SER A 153 -17.42 -12.10 -11.68
C SER A 153 -18.27 -11.23 -10.80
N GLY A 154 -17.71 -10.83 -9.65
CA GLY A 154 -18.44 -9.98 -8.74
C GLY A 154 -18.74 -8.63 -9.33
N GLN A 155 -17.79 -8.08 -10.07
CA GLN A 155 -17.98 -6.78 -10.67
C GLN A 155 -19.07 -6.79 -11.73
N ARG A 156 -19.08 -7.85 -12.55
CA ARG A 156 -20.10 -7.93 -13.57
C ARG A 156 -21.49 -8.04 -12.97
N GLN A 157 -21.60 -8.81 -11.91
CA GLN A 157 -22.91 -8.94 -11.27
C GLN A 157 -23.37 -7.63 -10.70
N GLY A 158 -22.46 -6.87 -10.13
CA GLY A 158 -22.81 -5.58 -9.59
C GLY A 158 -23.32 -4.63 -10.64
N ARG A 159 -22.74 -4.69 -11.83
CA ARG A 159 -23.17 -3.77 -12.87
C ARG A 159 -24.54 -4.11 -13.42
N GLU A 160 -24.91 -5.35 -13.41
CA GLU A 160 -26.19 -5.74 -13.95
C GLU A 160 -27.35 -5.34 -13.06
N ASN A 161 -27.05 -5.01 -11.84
CA ASN A 161 -28.08 -4.55 -10.94
C ASN A 161 -28.28 -3.05 -11.06
#